data_aca76af9712b99cba74282d82b515def
#
_entry.id   aca76af9712b99cba74282d82b515def
#
_cell.length_a   1.000
_cell.length_b   1.000
_cell.length_c   1.000
_cell.angle_alpha   90.00
_cell.angle_beta   90.00
_cell.angle_gamma   90.00
#
_symmetry.space_group_name_H-M   'P 1'
#
loop_
_entity.id
_entity.type
_entity.pdbx_description
1 polymer ?
#
loop_
_entity_poly.entity_id
_entity_poly.type
_entity_poly.pdbx_seq_one_letter_code
_entity_poly.pdbx_strand_id
1 'polypeptide(L)'
;MASLANGLNDRTREVGVCKTVAAIAGGYLLLCFIAPAMMPEGSVPELSGRANAMDYATEGSWGNQDHGEDSPVGHDQSAHGGTFAWTELNPVWAFVYGFGDLNCHQKHERSWEINGNQMPVCTRDIGIFLGLFAGALLFGWRGLNRWTIRDSFLSVFPDHALEPIYLADRRMIAMLVVIGIGLGPMAVDGFTQMLTDYESNNPLRILTGIAAGVVMGWWFCSALCARTKYFGDDPASVLLPADARLTLK
;
A
#
# COMPACT_ATOMS: atom_id res chain seq x y z
N MET A 1 -30.67 20.91 6.15
CA MET A 1 -29.45 20.78 5.33
C MET A 1 -29.75 19.87 4.17
N ALA A 2 -29.22 20.16 2.96
CA ALA A 2 -29.37 19.24 1.83
C ALA A 2 -28.62 17.94 2.11
N SER A 3 -29.24 16.80 1.78
CA SER A 3 -28.59 15.50 1.85
C SER A 3 -27.51 15.37 0.76
N LEU A 4 -26.40 14.73 1.06
CA LEU A 4 -25.40 14.35 0.06
C LEU A 4 -25.94 13.23 -0.86
N ALA A 5 -25.28 13.01 -1.99
CA ALA A 5 -25.65 11.96 -2.95
C ALA A 5 -25.47 10.50 -2.42
N ASN A 6 -25.55 10.31 -1.14
CA ASN A 6 -25.56 9.02 -0.44
C ASN A 6 -26.63 8.94 0.65
N GLY A 7 -27.43 10.01 0.84
CA GLY A 7 -28.43 10.10 1.91
C GLY A 7 -27.92 10.75 3.20
N LEU A 8 -26.63 10.99 3.36
CA LEU A 8 -26.03 11.61 4.55
C LEU A 8 -25.88 13.14 4.38
N ASN A 9 -25.80 13.85 5.51
CA ASN A 9 -25.66 15.31 5.55
C ASN A 9 -24.21 15.78 5.67
N ASP A 10 -23.28 14.90 6.05
CA ASP A 10 -21.88 15.25 6.24
C ASP A 10 -20.95 14.10 5.80
N ARG A 11 -19.64 14.38 5.75
CA ARG A 11 -18.56 13.45 5.40
C ARG A 11 -17.51 13.36 6.50
N THR A 12 -17.88 13.63 7.74
CA THR A 12 -16.92 13.67 8.87
C THR A 12 -16.17 12.37 9.01
N ARG A 13 -16.87 11.23 8.83
CA ARG A 13 -16.24 9.90 8.92
C ARG A 13 -15.26 9.64 7.77
N GLU A 14 -15.69 9.87 6.53
CA GLU A 14 -14.87 9.62 5.35
C GLU A 14 -13.56 10.42 5.43
N VAL A 15 -13.66 11.70 5.75
CA VAL A 15 -12.50 12.58 5.91
C VAL A 15 -11.62 12.13 7.08
N GLY A 16 -12.20 11.75 8.21
CA GLY A 16 -11.46 11.28 9.39
C GLY A 16 -10.68 10.00 9.11
N VAL A 17 -11.33 8.98 8.53
CA VAL A 17 -10.68 7.71 8.14
C VAL A 17 -9.56 7.96 7.14
N CYS A 18 -9.82 8.77 6.11
CA CYS A 18 -8.83 9.03 5.07
C CYS A 18 -7.61 9.79 5.61
N LYS A 19 -7.81 10.76 6.52
CA LYS A 19 -6.71 11.44 7.21
C LYS A 19 -5.85 10.46 8.00
N THR A 20 -6.48 9.51 8.71
CA THR A 20 -5.74 8.49 9.48
C THR A 20 -4.95 7.57 8.56
N VAL A 21 -5.56 7.01 7.51
CA VAL A 21 -4.85 6.13 6.55
C VAL A 21 -3.72 6.88 5.85
N ALA A 22 -3.97 8.11 5.39
CA ALA A 22 -2.95 8.95 4.76
C ALA A 22 -1.80 9.28 5.73
N ALA A 23 -2.11 9.61 6.99
CA ALA A 23 -1.08 9.91 7.99
C ALA A 23 -0.20 8.68 8.30
N ILE A 24 -0.78 7.48 8.39
CA ILE A 24 -0.02 6.25 8.60
C ILE A 24 0.86 5.94 7.39
N ALA A 25 0.30 5.90 6.18
CA ALA A 25 1.05 5.56 4.97
C ALA A 25 2.12 6.62 4.63
N GLY A 26 1.74 7.90 4.64
CA GLY A 26 2.66 9.00 4.35
C GLY A 26 3.68 9.21 5.47
N GLY A 27 3.30 9.03 6.73
CA GLY A 27 4.21 9.12 7.88
C GLY A 27 5.27 8.02 7.83
N TYR A 28 4.89 6.76 7.58
CA TYR A 28 5.88 5.68 7.42
C TYR A 28 6.78 5.92 6.21
N LEU A 29 6.21 6.30 5.06
CA LEU A 29 7.00 6.64 3.87
C LEU A 29 8.03 7.73 4.17
N LEU A 30 7.63 8.78 4.86
CA LEU A 30 8.54 9.86 5.27
C LEU A 30 9.66 9.36 6.17
N LEU A 31 9.34 8.49 7.14
CA LEU A 31 10.33 7.88 8.02
C LEU A 31 11.31 6.97 7.26
N CYS A 32 10.89 6.31 6.19
CA CYS A 32 11.79 5.54 5.32
C CYS A 32 12.89 6.40 4.66
N PHE A 33 12.62 7.69 4.41
CA PHE A 33 13.63 8.63 3.92
C PHE A 33 14.45 9.28 5.03
N ILE A 34 13.81 9.61 6.16
CA ILE A 34 14.46 10.30 7.26
C ILE A 34 15.44 9.37 8.00
N ALA A 35 15.07 8.10 8.22
CA ALA A 35 15.91 7.17 8.98
C ALA A 35 17.32 7.02 8.40
N PRO A 36 17.51 6.62 7.11
CA PRO A 36 18.84 6.49 6.54
C PRO A 36 19.59 7.84 6.48
N ALA A 37 18.88 8.95 6.28
CA ALA A 37 19.50 10.28 6.21
C ALA A 37 20.03 10.79 7.56
N MET A 38 19.42 10.37 8.67
CA MET A 38 19.78 10.82 10.03
C MET A 38 20.71 9.87 10.78
N MET A 39 20.90 8.66 10.29
CA MET A 39 21.86 7.71 10.88
C MET A 39 23.29 8.05 10.42
N PRO A 40 24.31 7.63 11.19
CA PRO A 40 25.70 7.69 10.71
C PRO A 40 25.86 6.99 9.38
N GLU A 41 26.74 7.50 8.53
CA GLU A 41 27.06 6.89 7.24
C GLU A 41 27.49 5.42 7.42
N GLY A 42 26.95 4.51 6.61
CA GLY A 42 27.29 3.10 6.63
C GLY A 42 26.70 2.31 7.82
N SER A 43 25.75 2.87 8.59
CA SER A 43 25.05 2.14 9.65
C SER A 43 24.18 1.00 9.13
N VAL A 44 23.72 1.07 7.89
CA VAL A 44 22.96 0.02 7.20
C VAL A 44 23.69 -0.35 5.92
N PRO A 45 24.34 -1.51 5.88
CA PRO A 45 25.07 -1.96 4.70
C PRO A 45 24.12 -2.35 3.54
N GLU A 46 24.69 -2.71 2.42
CA GLU A 46 23.96 -3.37 1.34
C GLU A 46 23.42 -4.73 1.81
N LEU A 47 22.11 -4.90 1.81
CA LEU A 47 21.47 -6.13 2.27
C LEU A 47 21.26 -7.10 1.11
N SER A 48 21.63 -8.36 1.35
CA SER A 48 21.59 -9.42 0.34
C SER A 48 20.17 -9.85 -0.07
N GLY A 49 19.17 -9.41 0.66
CA GLY A 49 17.79 -9.83 0.49
C GLY A 49 17.36 -10.88 1.51
N ARG A 50 16.08 -11.18 1.55
CA ARG A 50 15.50 -12.12 2.50
C ARG A 50 14.74 -13.26 1.83
N ALA A 51 14.65 -14.38 2.54
CA ALA A 51 13.77 -15.51 2.23
C ALA A 51 12.59 -15.63 3.21
N ASN A 52 12.76 -15.09 4.43
CA ASN A 52 11.77 -15.19 5.49
C ASN A 52 11.27 -13.80 5.90
N ALA A 53 10.33 -13.74 6.83
CA ALA A 53 10.00 -12.52 7.52
C ALA A 53 11.02 -12.27 8.66
N MET A 54 11.49 -11.03 8.82
CA MET A 54 12.45 -10.61 9.85
C MET A 54 13.83 -11.29 9.76
N ASP A 55 14.45 -11.16 8.61
CA ASP A 55 15.77 -11.76 8.36
C ASP A 55 16.96 -10.96 8.89
N TYR A 56 16.74 -9.73 9.37
CA TYR A 56 17.77 -8.83 9.90
C TYR A 56 17.48 -8.31 11.32
N ALA A 57 16.73 -9.09 12.12
CA ALA A 57 16.38 -8.68 13.48
C ALA A 57 17.61 -8.62 14.41
N THR A 58 18.50 -9.59 14.32
CA THR A 58 19.72 -9.73 15.11
C THR A 58 20.87 -10.17 14.22
N GLU A 59 22.13 -10.03 14.70
CA GLU A 59 23.31 -10.50 13.97
C GLU A 59 23.24 -12.00 13.57
N GLY A 60 22.59 -12.82 14.40
CA GLY A 60 22.40 -14.25 14.12
C GLY A 60 21.21 -14.57 13.21
N SER A 61 20.47 -13.57 12.73
CA SER A 61 19.34 -13.77 11.83
C SER A 61 19.76 -14.34 10.49
N TRP A 62 18.81 -15.01 9.82
CA TRP A 62 19.05 -15.75 8.59
C TRP A 62 19.68 -14.90 7.46
N GLY A 63 19.25 -13.65 7.30
CA GLY A 63 19.77 -12.72 6.29
C GLY A 63 21.25 -12.37 6.46
N ASN A 64 21.81 -12.54 7.65
CA ASN A 64 23.22 -12.29 7.97
C ASN A 64 24.13 -13.51 7.76
N GLN A 65 23.57 -14.65 7.35
CA GLN A 65 24.34 -15.89 7.16
C GLN A 65 24.94 -15.95 5.75
N ASP A 66 25.95 -16.77 5.59
CA ASP A 66 26.52 -17.12 4.29
C ASP A 66 25.62 -18.13 3.58
N HIS A 67 25.10 -17.74 2.41
CA HIS A 67 24.26 -18.59 1.56
C HIS A 67 24.95 -18.99 0.27
N GLY A 68 26.22 -18.60 0.08
CA GLY A 68 26.99 -18.79 -1.14
C GLY A 68 26.66 -17.79 -2.24
N GLU A 69 27.61 -17.54 -3.13
CA GLU A 69 27.52 -16.51 -4.18
C GLU A 69 26.35 -16.75 -5.17
N ASP A 70 26.06 -18.01 -5.47
CA ASP A 70 25.03 -18.40 -6.45
C ASP A 70 23.64 -18.65 -5.83
N SER A 71 23.44 -18.30 -4.57
CA SER A 71 22.17 -18.55 -3.90
C SER A 71 21.06 -17.61 -4.40
N PRO A 72 19.89 -18.12 -4.83
CA PRO A 72 18.78 -17.28 -5.24
C PRO A 72 18.10 -16.53 -4.08
N VAL A 73 18.44 -16.88 -2.83
CA VAL A 73 17.76 -16.40 -1.62
C VAL A 73 18.66 -15.53 -0.71
N GLY A 74 19.83 -15.17 -1.15
CA GLY A 74 20.79 -14.32 -0.44
C GLY A 74 22.22 -14.74 -0.76
N HIS A 75 23.18 -13.90 -0.41
CA HIS A 75 24.62 -14.18 -0.55
C HIS A 75 25.30 -14.11 0.82
N ASP A 76 26.61 -14.23 0.83
CA ASP A 76 27.38 -13.98 2.04
C ASP A 76 27.27 -12.49 2.44
N GLN A 77 26.46 -12.20 3.44
CA GLN A 77 26.22 -10.84 3.92
C GLN A 77 27.50 -10.22 4.48
N SER A 78 28.38 -11.02 5.10
CA SER A 78 29.61 -10.50 5.69
C SER A 78 30.61 -10.02 4.63
N ALA A 79 30.65 -10.68 3.47
CA ALA A 79 31.46 -10.26 2.33
C ALA A 79 30.81 -9.14 1.52
N HIS A 80 29.48 -8.99 1.61
CA HIS A 80 28.68 -8.07 0.78
C HIS A 80 28.28 -6.76 1.48
N GLY A 81 28.83 -6.44 2.62
CA GLY A 81 28.56 -5.18 3.31
C GLY A 81 28.58 -5.27 4.84
N GLY A 82 28.77 -6.47 5.36
CA GLY A 82 28.78 -6.73 6.79
C GLY A 82 27.40 -7.08 7.35
N THR A 83 27.38 -7.49 8.60
CA THR A 83 26.15 -7.86 9.30
C THR A 83 25.29 -6.63 9.66
N PHE A 84 23.98 -6.83 9.68
CA PHE A 84 23.03 -5.81 10.10
C PHE A 84 22.03 -6.37 11.12
N ALA A 85 21.73 -5.60 12.17
CA ALA A 85 20.75 -5.95 13.18
C ALA A 85 19.90 -4.72 13.53
N TRP A 86 18.67 -4.65 13.03
CA TRP A 86 17.83 -3.49 13.30
C TRP A 86 17.43 -3.35 14.77
N THR A 87 17.50 -4.41 15.58
CA THR A 87 17.26 -4.33 17.04
C THR A 87 18.34 -3.56 17.79
N GLU A 88 19.51 -3.33 17.19
CA GLU A 88 20.59 -2.54 17.78
C GLU A 88 20.44 -1.04 17.51
N LEU A 89 19.54 -0.65 16.62
CA LEU A 89 19.22 0.73 16.36
C LEU A 89 18.42 1.35 17.53
N ASN A 90 18.35 2.68 17.59
CA ASN A 90 17.41 3.31 18.52
C ASN A 90 15.97 2.86 18.22
N PRO A 91 15.03 2.93 19.19
CA PRO A 91 13.68 2.34 19.05
C PRO A 91 12.88 2.86 17.85
N VAL A 92 13.11 4.12 17.42
CA VAL A 92 12.39 4.69 16.26
C VAL A 92 12.90 4.07 14.96
N TRP A 93 14.21 4.02 14.77
CA TRP A 93 14.81 3.42 13.59
C TRP A 93 14.66 1.90 13.57
N ALA A 94 14.74 1.26 14.74
CA ALA A 94 14.43 -0.17 14.89
C ALA A 94 13.02 -0.48 14.41
N PHE A 95 12.02 0.34 14.75
CA PHE A 95 10.67 0.19 14.24
C PHE A 95 10.61 0.35 12.71
N VAL A 96 11.27 1.38 12.16
CA VAL A 96 11.23 1.66 10.70
C VAL A 96 11.85 0.54 9.90
N TYR A 97 13.04 0.07 10.30
CA TYR A 97 13.74 -1.03 9.62
C TYR A 97 13.11 -2.39 9.89
N GLY A 98 12.64 -2.65 11.10
CA GLY A 98 11.94 -3.89 11.45
C GLY A 98 10.60 -4.03 10.73
N PHE A 99 9.85 -2.93 10.57
CA PHE A 99 8.64 -2.95 9.76
C PHE A 99 8.96 -3.12 8.27
N GLY A 100 10.08 -2.55 7.80
CA GLY A 100 10.62 -2.81 6.45
C GLY A 100 10.99 -4.27 6.26
N ASP A 101 11.72 -4.86 7.21
CA ASP A 101 12.11 -6.27 7.19
C ASP A 101 10.91 -7.22 7.16
N LEU A 102 9.80 -6.84 7.81
CA LEU A 102 8.55 -7.61 7.77
C LEU A 102 7.86 -7.55 6.39
N ASN A 103 7.92 -6.43 5.68
CA ASN A 103 7.12 -6.17 4.48
C ASN A 103 7.90 -6.27 3.17
N CYS A 104 9.22 -6.12 3.19
CA CYS A 104 10.07 -6.01 2.02
C CYS A 104 11.16 -7.08 2.00
N HIS A 105 11.59 -7.51 0.81
CA HIS A 105 12.72 -8.43 0.63
C HIS A 105 14.08 -7.78 0.89
N GLN A 106 14.15 -6.47 1.04
CA GLN A 106 15.36 -5.68 1.35
C GLN A 106 16.59 -5.99 0.48
N LYS A 107 16.40 -6.37 -0.78
CA LYS A 107 17.48 -6.55 -1.75
C LYS A 107 18.07 -5.21 -2.15
N HIS A 108 19.41 -5.05 -2.05
CA HIS A 108 20.04 -3.76 -2.28
C HIS A 108 19.85 -3.26 -3.72
N GLU A 109 19.91 -4.13 -4.73
CA GLU A 109 19.71 -3.76 -6.15
C GLU A 109 18.30 -3.22 -6.42
N ARG A 110 17.36 -3.44 -5.49
CA ARG A 110 15.95 -3.01 -5.56
C ARG A 110 15.64 -1.86 -4.61
N SER A 111 16.64 -1.39 -3.89
CA SER A 111 16.52 -0.33 -2.89
C SER A 111 17.34 0.89 -3.30
N TRP A 112 17.08 2.02 -2.70
CA TRP A 112 17.94 3.20 -2.77
C TRP A 112 18.79 3.30 -1.53
N GLU A 113 19.84 4.11 -1.62
CA GLU A 113 20.70 4.49 -0.51
C GLU A 113 20.60 5.99 -0.25
N ILE A 114 20.66 6.35 0.99
CA ILE A 114 20.73 7.74 1.46
C ILE A 114 21.80 7.82 2.54
N ASN A 115 22.76 8.71 2.39
CA ASN A 115 23.88 8.84 3.31
C ASN A 115 24.65 7.52 3.53
N GLY A 116 24.88 6.74 2.48
CA GLY A 116 25.55 5.43 2.55
C GLY A 116 24.79 4.36 3.35
N ASN A 117 23.50 4.59 3.62
CA ASN A 117 22.62 3.64 4.29
C ASN A 117 21.55 3.14 3.33
N GLN A 118 21.40 1.83 3.20
CA GLN A 118 20.29 1.26 2.44
C GLN A 118 18.95 1.65 3.08
N MET A 119 17.98 2.01 2.25
CA MET A 119 16.61 2.32 2.70
C MET A 119 15.92 1.09 3.31
N PRO A 120 15.03 1.29 4.30
CA PRO A 120 14.34 0.19 4.99
C PRO A 120 13.37 -0.60 4.10
N VAL A 121 13.03 -0.09 2.91
CA VAL A 121 12.13 -0.73 1.95
C VAL A 121 12.63 -0.54 0.52
N CYS A 122 12.25 -1.46 -0.37
CA CYS A 122 12.60 -1.35 -1.79
C CYS A 122 11.77 -0.28 -2.51
N THR A 123 12.19 0.08 -3.71
CA THR A 123 11.53 1.11 -4.53
C THR A 123 10.08 0.78 -4.87
N ARG A 124 9.69 -0.50 -4.96
CA ARG A 124 8.30 -0.91 -5.15
C ARG A 124 7.44 -0.55 -3.94
N ASP A 125 7.93 -0.80 -2.73
CA ASP A 125 7.20 -0.46 -1.51
C ASP A 125 7.10 1.04 -1.30
N ILE A 126 8.13 1.82 -1.68
CA ILE A 126 8.03 3.29 -1.75
C ILE A 126 6.84 3.69 -2.63
N GLY A 127 6.72 3.08 -3.83
CA GLY A 127 5.58 3.28 -4.71
C GLY A 127 4.25 2.90 -4.06
N ILE A 128 4.18 1.74 -3.40
CA ILE A 128 2.96 1.27 -2.72
C ILE A 128 2.54 2.23 -1.61
N PHE A 129 3.45 2.67 -0.73
CA PHE A 129 3.10 3.61 0.35
C PHE A 129 2.71 4.99 -0.18
N LEU A 130 3.38 5.48 -1.23
CA LEU A 130 2.98 6.71 -1.92
C LEU A 130 1.58 6.57 -2.55
N GLY A 131 1.32 5.43 -3.17
CA GLY A 131 0.01 5.10 -3.72
C GLY A 131 -1.08 4.98 -2.66
N LEU A 132 -0.81 4.30 -1.54
CA LEU A 132 -1.74 4.21 -0.39
C LEU A 132 -2.12 5.61 0.13
N PHE A 133 -1.14 6.48 0.29
CA PHE A 133 -1.35 7.87 0.66
C PHE A 133 -2.24 8.60 -0.36
N ALA A 134 -1.91 8.52 -1.65
CA ALA A 134 -2.67 9.17 -2.72
C ALA A 134 -4.10 8.61 -2.86
N GLY A 135 -4.28 7.29 -2.73
CA GLY A 135 -5.58 6.62 -2.77
C GLY A 135 -6.47 7.00 -1.60
N ALA A 136 -5.89 7.15 -0.40
CA ALA A 136 -6.60 7.65 0.76
C ALA A 136 -7.06 9.10 0.55
N LEU A 137 -6.18 9.96 0.02
CA LEU A 137 -6.56 11.35 -0.32
C LEU A 137 -7.64 11.41 -1.40
N LEU A 138 -7.57 10.57 -2.42
CA LEU A 138 -8.57 10.47 -3.48
C LEU A 138 -9.95 10.13 -2.91
N PHE A 139 -10.05 9.12 -2.04
CA PHE A 139 -11.30 8.78 -1.38
C PHE A 139 -11.73 9.87 -0.41
N GLY A 140 -10.81 10.48 0.34
CA GLY A 140 -11.09 11.62 1.22
C GLY A 140 -11.64 12.83 0.47
N TRP A 141 -11.24 13.02 -0.78
CA TRP A 141 -11.74 14.11 -1.64
C TRP A 141 -13.14 13.83 -2.18
N ARG A 142 -13.42 12.62 -2.70
CA ARG A 142 -14.62 12.31 -3.46
C ARG A 142 -15.50 11.20 -2.86
N GLY A 143 -14.91 10.27 -2.11
CA GLY A 143 -15.58 9.08 -1.62
C GLY A 143 -16.72 9.36 -0.64
N LEU A 144 -17.74 8.54 -0.67
CA LEU A 144 -18.92 8.62 0.18
C LEU A 144 -19.18 7.25 0.83
N ASN A 145 -19.62 7.23 2.08
CA ASN A 145 -20.23 6.03 2.64
C ASN A 145 -21.54 5.74 1.91
N ARG A 146 -21.63 4.58 1.26
CA ARG A 146 -22.83 4.09 0.58
C ARG A 146 -23.23 2.70 1.10
N TRP A 147 -23.10 2.48 2.42
CA TRP A 147 -23.48 1.25 3.11
C TRP A 147 -22.56 0.05 2.82
N THR A 148 -22.39 -0.35 1.55
CA THR A 148 -21.52 -1.45 1.15
C THR A 148 -20.12 -0.96 0.79
N ILE A 149 -19.11 -1.82 0.93
CA ILE A 149 -17.73 -1.51 0.49
C ILE A 149 -17.71 -1.21 -1.01
N ARG A 150 -18.40 -2.02 -1.80
CA ARG A 150 -18.49 -1.89 -3.24
C ARG A 150 -19.08 -0.54 -3.67
N ASP A 151 -20.24 -0.17 -3.12
CA ASP A 151 -20.90 1.08 -3.50
C ASP A 151 -20.14 2.30 -2.96
N SER A 152 -19.51 2.19 -1.79
CA SER A 152 -18.61 3.22 -1.25
C SER A 152 -17.33 3.34 -2.11
N PHE A 153 -16.75 2.24 -2.58
CA PHE A 153 -15.61 2.26 -3.48
C PHE A 153 -15.94 2.98 -4.80
N LEU A 154 -17.06 2.63 -5.42
CA LEU A 154 -17.48 3.24 -6.68
C LEU A 154 -17.87 4.71 -6.52
N SER A 155 -18.21 5.19 -5.31
CA SER A 155 -18.66 6.57 -5.07
C SER A 155 -17.62 7.65 -5.42
N VAL A 156 -16.36 7.29 -5.62
CA VAL A 156 -15.31 8.21 -6.10
C VAL A 156 -15.58 8.69 -7.52
N PHE A 157 -16.24 7.87 -8.34
CA PHE A 157 -16.70 8.28 -9.67
C PHE A 157 -17.95 9.12 -9.59
N PRO A 158 -18.18 10.05 -10.54
CA PRO A 158 -19.40 10.84 -10.58
C PRO A 158 -20.62 9.94 -10.89
N ASP A 159 -21.77 10.26 -10.28
CA ASP A 159 -22.98 9.43 -10.37
C ASP A 159 -23.47 9.22 -11.80
N HIS A 160 -23.40 10.23 -12.65
CA HIS A 160 -23.78 10.10 -14.06
C HIS A 160 -22.94 9.07 -14.85
N ALA A 161 -21.66 8.88 -14.48
CA ALA A 161 -20.81 7.85 -15.09
C ALA A 161 -21.11 6.45 -14.55
N LEU A 162 -21.70 6.36 -13.36
CA LEU A 162 -22.09 5.11 -12.73
C LEU A 162 -23.49 4.62 -13.12
N GLU A 163 -24.37 5.50 -13.59
CA GLU A 163 -25.76 5.15 -13.95
C GLU A 163 -25.86 3.86 -14.81
N PRO A 164 -25.15 3.72 -15.95
CA PRO A 164 -25.27 2.51 -16.77
C PRO A 164 -24.78 1.26 -16.04
N ILE A 165 -23.81 1.39 -15.12
CA ILE A 165 -23.28 0.29 -14.32
C ILE A 165 -24.32 -0.17 -13.29
N TYR A 166 -25.04 0.80 -12.67
CA TYR A 166 -26.06 0.53 -11.66
C TYR A 166 -27.34 -0.04 -12.31
N LEU A 167 -27.76 0.48 -13.45
CA LEU A 167 -28.90 -0.03 -14.20
C LEU A 167 -28.69 -1.47 -14.67
N ALA A 168 -27.46 -1.81 -15.10
CA ALA A 168 -27.11 -3.16 -15.54
C ALA A 168 -26.74 -4.11 -14.38
N ASP A 169 -26.78 -3.66 -13.12
CA ASP A 169 -26.28 -4.37 -11.92
C ASP A 169 -24.85 -4.93 -12.04
N ARG A 170 -23.97 -4.21 -12.74
CA ARG A 170 -22.56 -4.61 -12.97
C ARG A 170 -21.58 -4.01 -11.97
N ARG A 171 -22.04 -3.58 -10.81
CA ARG A 171 -21.26 -2.88 -9.77
C ARG A 171 -20.05 -3.69 -9.28
N MET A 172 -20.22 -5.00 -9.06
CA MET A 172 -19.12 -5.88 -8.64
C MET A 172 -18.05 -5.97 -9.73
N ILE A 173 -18.46 -6.16 -10.98
CA ILE A 173 -17.54 -6.22 -12.11
C ILE A 173 -16.78 -4.91 -12.25
N ALA A 174 -17.46 -3.77 -12.15
CA ALA A 174 -16.82 -2.45 -12.22
C ALA A 174 -15.77 -2.26 -11.12
N MET A 175 -16.07 -2.63 -9.87
CA MET A 175 -15.10 -2.58 -8.77
C MET A 175 -13.89 -3.49 -9.06
N LEU A 176 -14.11 -4.73 -9.49
CA LEU A 176 -13.03 -5.67 -9.80
C LEU A 176 -12.17 -5.22 -10.99
N VAL A 177 -12.76 -4.58 -12.00
CA VAL A 177 -12.03 -3.99 -13.14
C VAL A 177 -11.11 -2.87 -12.66
N VAL A 178 -11.61 -1.96 -11.83
CA VAL A 178 -10.77 -0.86 -11.28
C VAL A 178 -9.63 -1.42 -10.44
N ILE A 179 -9.91 -2.42 -9.58
CA ILE A 179 -8.88 -3.10 -8.78
C ILE A 179 -7.86 -3.79 -9.71
N GLY A 180 -8.33 -4.48 -10.74
CA GLY A 180 -7.47 -5.16 -11.70
C GLY A 180 -6.56 -4.20 -12.49
N ILE A 181 -7.06 -3.03 -12.87
CA ILE A 181 -6.27 -1.98 -13.52
C ILE A 181 -5.15 -1.49 -12.59
N GLY A 182 -5.44 -1.31 -11.30
CA GLY A 182 -4.45 -0.85 -10.33
C GLY A 182 -3.42 -1.92 -9.96
N LEU A 183 -3.85 -3.14 -9.66
CA LEU A 183 -2.97 -4.24 -9.24
C LEU A 183 -2.29 -4.95 -10.41
N GLY A 184 -2.92 -4.97 -11.58
CA GLY A 184 -2.47 -5.73 -12.75
C GLY A 184 -1.03 -5.43 -13.17
N PRO A 185 -0.61 -4.17 -13.35
CA PRO A 185 0.76 -3.85 -13.72
C PRO A 185 1.80 -4.41 -12.75
N MET A 186 1.55 -4.32 -11.44
CA MET A 186 2.45 -4.87 -10.42
C MET A 186 2.44 -6.41 -10.44
N ALA A 187 1.28 -7.03 -10.65
CA ALA A 187 1.17 -8.48 -10.76
C ALA A 187 1.93 -8.99 -11.99
N VAL A 188 1.74 -8.38 -13.16
CA VAL A 188 2.46 -8.74 -14.39
C VAL A 188 3.96 -8.60 -14.19
N ASP A 189 4.44 -7.46 -13.67
CA ASP A 189 5.86 -7.23 -13.42
C ASP A 189 6.43 -8.26 -12.43
N GLY A 190 5.73 -8.55 -11.33
CA GLY A 190 6.15 -9.51 -10.32
C GLY A 190 6.16 -10.96 -10.82
N PHE A 191 5.10 -11.40 -11.52
CA PHE A 191 5.05 -12.75 -12.08
C PHE A 191 6.08 -12.95 -13.20
N THR A 192 6.31 -11.93 -14.03
CA THR A 192 7.35 -12.01 -15.07
C THR A 192 8.73 -12.21 -14.45
N GLN A 193 9.05 -11.45 -13.38
CA GLN A 193 10.31 -11.66 -12.64
C GLN A 193 10.40 -13.04 -11.98
N MET A 194 9.30 -13.59 -11.51
CA MET A 194 9.30 -14.90 -10.84
C MET A 194 9.45 -16.07 -11.82
N LEU A 195 8.95 -15.91 -13.06
CA LEU A 195 8.86 -16.99 -14.05
C LEU A 195 9.93 -16.93 -15.15
N THR A 196 10.71 -15.86 -15.22
CA THR A 196 11.73 -15.62 -16.26
C THR A 196 12.95 -14.96 -15.67
N ASP A 197 14.02 -14.85 -16.45
CA ASP A 197 15.25 -14.10 -16.09
C ASP A 197 15.09 -12.58 -16.18
N TYR A 198 13.87 -12.07 -16.37
CA TYR A 198 13.58 -10.65 -16.43
C TYR A 198 13.74 -10.00 -15.04
N GLU A 199 14.51 -8.92 -14.97
CA GLU A 199 14.60 -8.07 -13.79
C GLU A 199 13.97 -6.68 -14.06
N SER A 200 13.04 -6.28 -13.21
CA SER A 200 12.41 -4.96 -13.26
C SER A 200 13.37 -3.89 -12.75
N ASN A 201 13.37 -2.74 -13.40
CA ASN A 201 14.14 -1.59 -12.92
C ASN A 201 13.38 -0.79 -11.85
N ASN A 202 14.12 0.01 -11.06
CA ASN A 202 13.56 0.78 -9.96
C ASN A 202 12.46 1.78 -10.37
N PRO A 203 12.55 2.54 -11.49
CA PRO A 203 11.45 3.38 -11.97
C PRO A 203 10.16 2.61 -12.24
N LEU A 204 10.24 1.46 -12.90
CA LEU A 204 9.07 0.63 -13.19
C LEU A 204 8.46 0.05 -11.91
N ARG A 205 9.28 -0.35 -10.95
CA ARG A 205 8.84 -0.80 -9.61
C ARG A 205 8.05 0.27 -8.87
N ILE A 206 8.51 1.52 -8.90
CA ILE A 206 7.79 2.64 -8.29
C ILE A 206 6.45 2.85 -8.99
N LEU A 207 6.41 2.91 -10.32
CA LEU A 207 5.18 3.17 -11.08
C LEU A 207 4.13 2.08 -10.85
N THR A 208 4.53 0.81 -10.92
CA THR A 208 3.63 -0.32 -10.67
C THR A 208 3.18 -0.37 -9.21
N GLY A 209 4.08 -0.03 -8.28
CA GLY A 209 3.77 0.13 -6.86
C GLY A 209 2.76 1.25 -6.59
N ILE A 210 2.92 2.43 -7.22
CA ILE A 210 1.96 3.55 -7.08
C ILE A 210 0.57 3.12 -7.56
N ALA A 211 0.46 2.51 -8.74
CA ALA A 211 -0.83 2.08 -9.27
C ALA A 211 -1.56 1.12 -8.31
N ALA A 212 -0.84 0.12 -7.80
CA ALA A 212 -1.37 -0.81 -6.82
C ALA A 212 -1.74 -0.13 -5.50
N GLY A 213 -0.86 0.71 -4.99
CA GLY A 213 -1.06 1.44 -3.73
C GLY A 213 -2.29 2.35 -3.78
N VAL A 214 -2.51 3.10 -4.88
CA VAL A 214 -3.68 3.98 -5.04
C VAL A 214 -4.98 3.19 -4.88
N VAL A 215 -5.11 2.08 -5.57
CA VAL A 215 -6.33 1.26 -5.49
C VAL A 215 -6.49 0.64 -4.11
N MET A 216 -5.41 0.18 -3.50
CA MET A 216 -5.44 -0.37 -2.14
C MET A 216 -5.84 0.69 -1.11
N GLY A 217 -5.24 1.87 -1.11
CA GLY A 217 -5.57 2.96 -0.19
C GLY A 217 -7.03 3.42 -0.32
N TRP A 218 -7.49 3.55 -1.54
CA TRP A 218 -8.87 3.85 -1.86
C TRP A 218 -9.81 2.74 -1.36
N TRP A 219 -9.49 1.46 -1.60
CA TRP A 219 -10.27 0.33 -1.12
C TRP A 219 -10.31 0.25 0.40
N PHE A 220 -9.18 0.43 1.09
CA PHE A 220 -9.12 0.46 2.56
C PHE A 220 -10.01 1.55 3.15
N CYS A 221 -9.94 2.77 2.60
CA CYS A 221 -10.81 3.86 3.04
C CYS A 221 -12.29 3.51 2.82
N SER A 222 -12.64 2.93 1.67
CA SER A 222 -14.00 2.49 1.37
C SER A 222 -14.49 1.44 2.37
N ALA A 223 -13.65 0.45 2.68
CA ALA A 223 -13.99 -0.63 3.62
C ALA A 223 -14.16 -0.12 5.05
N LEU A 224 -13.33 0.81 5.48
CA LEU A 224 -13.41 1.41 6.81
C LEU A 224 -14.58 2.38 6.93
N CYS A 225 -14.99 3.05 5.84
CA CYS A 225 -16.09 4.00 5.83
C CYS A 225 -17.46 3.36 5.66
N ALA A 226 -17.56 2.22 4.97
CA ALA A 226 -18.83 1.51 4.75
C ALA A 226 -19.46 1.08 6.08
N ARG A 227 -20.55 1.74 6.50
CA ARG A 227 -21.23 1.50 7.77
C ARG A 227 -22.73 1.76 7.66
N THR A 228 -23.52 0.79 8.07
CA THR A 228 -25.00 0.81 8.03
C THR A 228 -25.61 1.79 9.02
N LYS A 229 -25.03 1.85 10.23
CA LYS A 229 -25.55 2.66 11.34
C LYS A 229 -25.74 4.15 11.05
N TYR A 230 -24.99 4.69 10.08
CA TYR A 230 -25.13 6.09 9.68
C TYR A 230 -26.40 6.37 8.88
N PHE A 231 -27.07 5.33 8.41
CA PHE A 231 -28.36 5.36 7.72
C PHE A 231 -29.51 4.87 8.62
N GLY A 232 -29.28 4.78 9.95
CA GLY A 232 -30.27 4.22 10.89
C GLY A 232 -30.58 2.74 10.63
N ASP A 233 -29.66 2.01 10.00
CA ASP A 233 -29.83 0.63 9.54
C ASP A 233 -31.01 0.43 8.57
N ASP A 234 -31.47 1.52 7.92
CA ASP A 234 -32.50 1.50 6.89
C ASP A 234 -31.88 1.59 5.48
N PRO A 235 -31.89 0.48 4.69
CA PRO A 235 -31.37 0.47 3.32
C PRO A 235 -32.04 1.47 2.37
N ALA A 236 -33.27 1.87 2.65
CA ALA A 236 -34.01 2.82 1.81
C ALA A 236 -33.49 4.25 1.95
N SER A 237 -32.76 4.56 3.03
CA SER A 237 -32.13 5.86 3.26
C SER A 237 -30.90 6.12 2.39
N VAL A 238 -30.36 5.07 1.73
CA VAL A 238 -29.14 5.18 0.92
C VAL A 238 -29.47 5.63 -0.48
N LEU A 239 -28.96 6.79 -0.90
CA LEU A 239 -29.09 7.29 -2.26
C LEU A 239 -27.98 6.69 -3.13
N LEU A 240 -28.37 6.01 -4.20
CA LEU A 240 -27.48 5.39 -5.18
C LEU A 240 -27.72 5.95 -6.58
N PRO A 241 -26.72 5.89 -7.47
CA PRO A 241 -26.90 6.26 -8.88
C PRO A 241 -28.07 5.56 -9.53
N ALA A 242 -28.79 6.27 -10.41
CA ALA A 242 -29.97 5.76 -11.15
C ALA A 242 -31.12 5.28 -10.22
N ASP A 243 -31.25 5.83 -9.02
CA ASP A 243 -32.21 5.40 -8.00
C ASP A 243 -32.20 3.88 -7.73
N ALA A 244 -31.05 3.26 -7.94
CA ALA A 244 -30.87 1.83 -7.74
C ALA A 244 -31.05 1.47 -6.24
N ARG A 245 -31.57 0.26 -6.00
CA ARG A 245 -31.67 -0.30 -4.66
C ARG A 245 -30.35 -0.95 -4.22
N LEU A 246 -30.09 -0.95 -2.91
CA LEU A 246 -29.01 -1.73 -2.34
C LEU A 246 -29.21 -3.21 -2.63
N THR A 247 -28.15 -3.87 -3.12
CA THR A 247 -28.12 -5.32 -3.28
C THR A 247 -27.34 -5.88 -2.09
N LEU A 248 -28.04 -6.27 -1.04
CA LEU A 248 -27.47 -6.98 0.10
C LEU A 248 -27.48 -8.47 -0.23
N LYS A 249 -26.31 -9.02 -0.59
CA LYS A 249 -26.09 -10.48 -0.75
C LYS A 249 -25.12 -10.96 0.29
#